data_fe9c05f84be519748f90759415b859ec
#
_entry.id   fe9c05f84be519748f90759415b859ec
#
_cell.length_a   1.000
_cell.length_b   1.000
_cell.length_c   1.000
_cell.angle_alpha   90.00
_cell.angle_beta   90.00
_cell.angle_gamma   90.00
#
_symmetry.space_group_name_H-M   'P 1'
#
loop_
_entity.id
_entity.type
_entity.pdbx_description
1 polymer ?
#
loop_
_entity_poly.entity_id
_entity_poly.type
_entity_poly.pdbx_seq_one_letter_code
_entity_poly.pdbx_strand_id
1 'polypeptide(L)'
;MNELIPLMVIVPLMAALLISAFSKFNKITKIFAFVVAICLPIIPLVSNYGLHYFGGYAPIMDNVTNVMFHPAITYSFTFLQQIFIAMVGLLTFLVIFIYLNKYKEVSGPYLFLLFLGTAAVTAMLLTDDIFHMFVFFEILALAQVGIVAASSIDYSYEMALKYMILGSIGSPIMLLGIGFLLALTGSVNVTDIAAAVHNGLVNVTSPVFLMSLALIFFGWLYASGLPPFHTIKSGIYSKAEPHGAALLQSFTVISMISIVLIMFRIYSSLPIFEVLIVFFSILAMVLGVSLALTQTDFRRMIGFLAVGELGFIGLGIGLGTQFAITAGLFQALNEIMITALLFIGFGAIVNATNEVDTRKLGGLLAYHPKVGIMLLIGGMAMAGVPPLSGFQSKLMLVQASLSCGFPELSILAIMVSIATFVVFIKTFYAMFLRPKPNDLEVEGKEVPRSMIFAMGVLLIIIILLGLFPDAVTSGISNFVGGIL
;
A
#
# COMPACT_ATOMS: atom_id res chain seq x y z
N MET A 1 1.77 -28.23 -7.06
CA MET A 1 1.34 -27.08 -6.21
C MET A 1 1.58 -25.70 -6.85
N ASN A 2 2.26 -25.62 -7.99
CA ASN A 2 2.40 -24.36 -8.76
C ASN A 2 1.04 -23.80 -9.25
N GLU A 3 0.01 -24.65 -9.31
CA GLU A 3 -1.35 -24.27 -9.73
C GLU A 3 -2.09 -23.35 -8.77
N LEU A 4 -1.61 -23.21 -7.52
CA LEU A 4 -2.22 -22.31 -6.53
C LEU A 4 -1.85 -20.82 -6.77
N ILE A 5 -0.73 -20.54 -7.46
CA ILE A 5 -0.28 -19.17 -7.70
C ILE A 5 -1.31 -18.37 -8.51
N PRO A 6 -1.80 -18.85 -9.68
CA PRO A 6 -2.84 -18.15 -10.42
C PRO A 6 -4.15 -17.98 -9.62
N LEU A 7 -4.47 -18.90 -8.71
CA LEU A 7 -5.69 -18.82 -7.91
C LEU A 7 -5.69 -17.61 -6.98
N MET A 8 -4.52 -17.12 -6.55
CA MET A 8 -4.43 -15.90 -5.73
C MET A 8 -4.98 -14.67 -6.46
N VAL A 9 -4.92 -14.64 -7.80
CA VAL A 9 -5.50 -13.58 -8.64
C VAL A 9 -6.91 -13.97 -9.11
N ILE A 10 -7.10 -15.20 -9.53
CA ILE A 10 -8.38 -15.67 -10.12
C ILE A 10 -9.50 -15.66 -9.08
N VAL A 11 -9.25 -16.09 -7.84
CA VAL A 11 -10.28 -16.16 -6.80
C VAL A 11 -10.90 -14.80 -6.51
N PRO A 12 -10.15 -13.73 -6.17
CA PRO A 12 -10.77 -12.42 -5.96
C PRO A 12 -11.36 -11.81 -7.25
N LEU A 13 -10.79 -12.08 -8.44
CA LEU A 13 -11.31 -11.60 -9.71
C LEU A 13 -12.66 -12.24 -10.03
N MET A 14 -12.75 -13.56 -9.91
CA MET A 14 -14.01 -14.30 -10.11
C MET A 14 -15.05 -13.92 -9.07
N ALA A 15 -14.64 -13.69 -7.81
CA ALA A 15 -15.54 -13.19 -6.78
C ALA A 15 -16.14 -11.83 -7.15
N ALA A 16 -15.34 -10.90 -7.66
CA ALA A 16 -15.82 -9.62 -8.15
C ALA A 16 -16.92 -9.79 -9.21
N LEU A 17 -16.65 -10.61 -10.24
CA LEU A 17 -17.62 -10.86 -11.33
C LEU A 17 -18.89 -11.53 -10.84
N LEU A 18 -18.80 -12.57 -10.01
CA LEU A 18 -19.96 -13.30 -9.50
C LEU A 18 -20.82 -12.43 -8.56
N ILE A 19 -20.19 -11.60 -7.71
CA ILE A 19 -20.91 -10.65 -6.85
C ILE A 19 -21.72 -9.66 -7.70
N SER A 20 -21.16 -9.16 -8.79
CA SER A 20 -21.88 -8.29 -9.70
C SER A 20 -23.12 -8.99 -10.30
N ALA A 21 -22.99 -10.27 -10.69
CA ALA A 21 -24.08 -11.06 -11.24
C ALA A 21 -25.19 -11.37 -10.21
N PHE A 22 -24.80 -11.67 -8.95
CA PHE A 22 -25.74 -12.03 -7.88
C PHE A 22 -26.18 -10.84 -7.01
N SER A 23 -25.84 -9.60 -7.37
CA SER A 23 -26.10 -8.39 -6.57
C SER A 23 -27.57 -8.17 -6.16
N LYS A 24 -28.52 -8.73 -6.92
CA LYS A 24 -29.96 -8.69 -6.60
C LYS A 24 -30.35 -9.55 -5.38
N PHE A 25 -29.53 -10.54 -5.01
CA PHE A 25 -29.80 -11.49 -3.93
C PHE A 25 -28.95 -11.16 -2.70
N ASN A 26 -29.33 -10.15 -1.95
CA ASN A 26 -28.55 -9.59 -0.82
C ASN A 26 -27.98 -10.67 0.14
N LYS A 27 -28.77 -11.67 0.53
CA LYS A 27 -28.34 -12.73 1.45
C LYS A 27 -27.24 -13.63 0.85
N ILE A 28 -27.41 -14.01 -0.43
CA ILE A 28 -26.45 -14.85 -1.16
C ILE A 28 -25.16 -14.06 -1.34
N THR A 29 -25.25 -12.81 -1.78
CA THR A 29 -24.10 -11.92 -1.97
C THR A 29 -23.28 -11.75 -0.68
N LYS A 30 -23.95 -11.56 0.47
CA LYS A 30 -23.29 -11.45 1.78
C LYS A 30 -22.52 -12.72 2.14
N ILE A 31 -23.16 -13.87 2.06
CA ILE A 31 -22.55 -15.16 2.41
C ILE A 31 -21.37 -15.44 1.48
N PHE A 32 -21.56 -15.27 0.18
CA PHE A 32 -20.52 -15.51 -0.81
C PHE A 32 -19.31 -14.58 -0.61
N ALA A 33 -19.54 -13.27 -0.45
CA ALA A 33 -18.47 -12.30 -0.20
C ALA A 33 -17.70 -12.62 1.08
N PHE A 34 -18.39 -13.04 2.15
CA PHE A 34 -17.75 -13.40 3.42
C PHE A 34 -16.88 -14.65 3.29
N VAL A 35 -17.41 -15.72 2.65
CA VAL A 35 -16.66 -16.98 2.46
C VAL A 35 -15.41 -16.75 1.61
N VAL A 36 -15.54 -16.03 0.50
CA VAL A 36 -14.36 -15.74 -0.35
C VAL A 36 -13.36 -14.87 0.41
N ALA A 37 -13.81 -13.85 1.14
CA ALA A 37 -12.91 -12.97 1.88
C ALA A 37 -12.06 -13.72 2.92
N ILE A 38 -12.60 -14.76 3.57
CA ILE A 38 -11.83 -15.64 4.48
C ILE A 38 -10.74 -16.40 3.74
N CYS A 39 -10.99 -16.83 2.50
CA CYS A 39 -10.01 -17.60 1.73
C CYS A 39 -8.80 -16.75 1.30
N LEU A 40 -8.95 -15.44 1.12
CA LEU A 40 -7.89 -14.56 0.60
C LEU A 40 -6.59 -14.59 1.41
N PRO A 41 -6.59 -14.45 2.75
CA PRO A 41 -5.35 -14.54 3.52
C PRO A 41 -4.84 -15.98 3.66
N ILE A 42 -5.70 -17.01 3.53
CA ILE A 42 -5.35 -18.40 3.75
C ILE A 42 -4.58 -18.96 2.55
N ILE A 43 -5.04 -18.68 1.32
CA ILE A 43 -4.44 -19.24 0.10
C ILE A 43 -2.91 -18.99 0.04
N PRO A 44 -2.39 -17.76 0.20
CA PRO A 44 -0.95 -17.54 0.17
C PRO A 44 -0.21 -18.24 1.31
N LEU A 45 -0.79 -18.31 2.52
CA LEU A 45 -0.15 -18.92 3.69
C LEU A 45 0.01 -20.44 3.58
N VAL A 46 -0.92 -21.13 2.88
CA VAL A 46 -0.82 -22.58 2.65
C VAL A 46 -0.04 -22.93 1.40
N SER A 47 0.34 -21.94 0.59
CA SER A 47 1.11 -22.13 -0.64
C SER A 47 2.61 -22.13 -0.33
N ASN A 48 3.37 -23.03 -0.97
CA ASN A 48 4.83 -23.03 -0.87
C ASN A 48 5.40 -21.88 -1.71
N TYR A 49 6.30 -21.07 -1.15
CA TYR A 49 7.04 -20.06 -1.88
C TYR A 49 8.30 -20.61 -2.55
N GLY A 50 8.99 -19.79 -3.34
CA GLY A 50 10.14 -20.20 -4.16
C GLY A 50 9.72 -20.86 -5.47
N LEU A 51 8.49 -20.59 -5.96
CA LEU A 51 7.91 -21.18 -7.15
C LEU A 51 7.75 -20.13 -8.25
N HIS A 52 7.95 -20.57 -9.49
CA HIS A 52 7.64 -19.80 -10.68
C HIS A 52 6.51 -20.48 -11.44
N TYR A 53 5.57 -19.68 -11.94
CA TYR A 53 4.50 -20.12 -12.83
C TYR A 53 4.71 -19.48 -14.19
N PHE A 54 4.77 -20.31 -15.22
CA PHE A 54 4.89 -19.90 -16.62
C PHE A 54 3.55 -20.10 -17.32
N GLY A 55 3.05 -19.08 -17.98
CA GLY A 55 1.74 -19.07 -18.64
C GLY A 55 1.64 -19.91 -19.91
N GLY A 56 2.15 -21.12 -19.88
CA GLY A 56 1.96 -22.13 -20.95
C GLY A 56 3.17 -22.38 -21.86
N TYR A 57 4.22 -21.56 -21.82
CA TYR A 57 5.43 -21.76 -22.63
C TYR A 57 6.68 -21.73 -21.76
N ALA A 58 7.57 -22.70 -21.96
CA ALA A 58 8.88 -22.70 -21.33
C ALA A 58 9.74 -21.55 -21.88
N PRO A 59 10.68 -21.00 -21.08
CA PRO A 59 11.65 -20.03 -21.57
C PRO A 59 12.44 -20.60 -22.77
N ILE A 60 12.68 -19.74 -23.76
CA ILE A 60 13.43 -20.09 -24.98
C ILE A 60 14.78 -19.39 -24.92
N MET A 61 15.88 -20.15 -25.10
CA MET A 61 17.21 -19.57 -25.17
C MET A 61 17.48 -19.08 -26.60
N ASP A 62 17.80 -17.80 -26.74
CA ASP A 62 18.30 -17.28 -27.99
C ASP A 62 19.78 -17.68 -28.17
N ASN A 63 20.05 -18.49 -29.19
CA ASN A 63 21.39 -19.02 -29.50
C ASN A 63 22.39 -17.95 -30.00
N VAL A 64 21.92 -16.74 -30.33
CA VAL A 64 22.77 -15.65 -30.81
C VAL A 64 23.24 -14.78 -29.67
N THR A 65 22.34 -14.43 -28.74
CA THR A 65 22.63 -13.52 -27.62
C THR A 65 22.91 -14.23 -26.31
N ASN A 66 22.68 -15.54 -26.23
CA ASN A 66 22.69 -16.35 -24.98
C ASN A 66 21.74 -15.80 -23.89
N VAL A 67 20.70 -15.08 -24.30
CA VAL A 67 19.67 -14.55 -23.39
C VAL A 67 18.47 -15.47 -23.44
N MET A 68 17.88 -15.73 -22.27
CA MET A 68 16.66 -16.52 -22.14
C MET A 68 15.46 -15.59 -22.32
N PHE A 69 14.60 -15.87 -23.28
CA PHE A 69 13.37 -15.13 -23.52
C PHE A 69 12.17 -15.85 -22.91
N HIS A 70 11.29 -15.09 -22.26
CA HIS A 70 10.06 -15.58 -21.67
C HIS A 70 8.87 -15.18 -22.58
N PRO A 71 8.38 -16.10 -23.46
CA PRO A 71 7.34 -15.77 -24.44
C PRO A 71 5.94 -15.62 -23.84
N ALA A 72 5.79 -15.85 -22.53
CA ALA A 72 4.51 -15.76 -21.82
C ALA A 72 4.67 -15.01 -20.51
N ILE A 73 3.54 -14.55 -19.96
CA ILE A 73 3.48 -13.91 -18.63
C ILE A 73 3.98 -14.91 -17.59
N THR A 74 4.94 -14.48 -16.78
CA THR A 74 5.50 -15.28 -15.69
C THR A 74 5.11 -14.66 -14.35
N TYR A 75 4.81 -15.54 -13.39
CA TYR A 75 4.57 -15.18 -11.99
C TYR A 75 5.67 -15.75 -11.12
N SER A 76 6.22 -14.94 -10.24
CA SER A 76 7.14 -15.35 -9.18
C SER A 76 6.42 -15.29 -7.84
N PHE A 77 6.59 -16.34 -7.01
CA PHE A 77 6.00 -16.41 -5.69
C PHE A 77 7.07 -16.72 -4.66
N THR A 78 7.57 -15.68 -4.02
CA THR A 78 8.58 -15.73 -2.97
C THR A 78 7.95 -15.42 -1.62
N PHE A 79 8.76 -15.43 -0.55
CA PHE A 79 8.30 -15.05 0.79
C PHE A 79 7.74 -13.62 0.84
N LEU A 80 8.32 -12.68 0.05
CA LEU A 80 7.81 -11.31 -0.01
C LEU A 80 6.36 -11.29 -0.52
N GLN A 81 6.09 -11.91 -1.67
CA GLN A 81 4.74 -11.97 -2.22
C GLN A 81 3.79 -12.68 -1.26
N GLN A 82 4.23 -13.78 -0.63
CA GLN A 82 3.42 -14.51 0.33
C GLN A 82 2.91 -13.62 1.46
N ILE A 83 3.82 -12.88 2.12
CA ILE A 83 3.45 -12.05 3.28
C ILE A 83 2.57 -10.86 2.90
N PHE A 84 2.89 -10.16 1.79
CA PHE A 84 2.11 -9.01 1.35
C PHE A 84 0.72 -9.41 0.84
N ILE A 85 0.59 -10.50 0.08
CA ILE A 85 -0.72 -11.01 -0.39
C ILE A 85 -1.56 -11.48 0.79
N ALA A 86 -0.96 -12.18 1.78
CA ALA A 86 -1.66 -12.59 2.98
C ALA A 86 -2.18 -11.39 3.78
N MET A 87 -1.38 -10.32 3.92
CA MET A 87 -1.77 -9.10 4.65
C MET A 87 -2.88 -8.33 3.93
N VAL A 88 -2.80 -8.17 2.61
CA VAL A 88 -3.89 -7.54 1.85
C VAL A 88 -5.15 -8.40 1.87
N GLY A 89 -5.02 -9.71 1.76
CA GLY A 89 -6.13 -10.64 1.91
C GLY A 89 -6.81 -10.50 3.27
N LEU A 90 -6.02 -10.40 4.35
CA LEU A 90 -6.54 -10.16 5.70
C LEU A 90 -7.25 -8.81 5.81
N LEU A 91 -6.68 -7.74 5.27
CA LEU A 91 -7.33 -6.42 5.27
C LEU A 91 -8.63 -6.43 4.47
N THR A 92 -8.64 -7.07 3.30
CA THR A 92 -9.85 -7.23 2.49
C THR A 92 -10.93 -7.98 3.28
N PHE A 93 -10.55 -9.05 3.98
CA PHE A 93 -11.47 -9.76 4.88
C PHE A 93 -12.03 -8.85 5.98
N LEU A 94 -11.16 -8.11 6.71
CA LEU A 94 -11.60 -7.23 7.79
C LEU A 94 -12.51 -6.10 7.28
N VAL A 95 -12.19 -5.50 6.13
CA VAL A 95 -12.99 -4.45 5.49
C VAL A 95 -14.35 -4.98 5.06
N ILE A 96 -14.40 -6.14 4.40
CA ILE A 96 -15.67 -6.78 4.01
C ILE A 96 -16.47 -7.17 5.25
N PHE A 97 -15.83 -7.72 6.28
CA PHE A 97 -16.49 -8.05 7.55
C PHE A 97 -17.14 -6.83 8.20
N ILE A 98 -16.44 -5.68 8.25
CA ILE A 98 -17.01 -4.42 8.75
C ILE A 98 -18.20 -4.00 7.87
N TYR A 99 -18.02 -3.99 6.56
CA TYR A 99 -19.04 -3.55 5.60
C TYR A 99 -20.33 -4.39 5.69
N LEU A 100 -20.22 -5.71 5.72
CA LEU A 100 -21.36 -6.63 5.80
C LEU A 100 -22.14 -6.50 7.12
N ASN A 101 -21.47 -6.14 8.22
CA ASN A 101 -22.11 -5.93 9.53
C ASN A 101 -22.69 -4.51 9.69
N LYS A 102 -22.13 -3.51 8.99
CA LYS A 102 -22.61 -2.12 9.06
C LYS A 102 -23.90 -1.92 8.25
N TYR A 103 -23.99 -2.54 7.06
CA TYR A 103 -25.09 -2.30 6.12
C TYR A 103 -26.05 -3.47 6.04
N LYS A 104 -27.37 -3.19 6.19
CA LYS A 104 -28.44 -4.20 6.03
C LYS A 104 -28.53 -4.68 4.58
N GLU A 105 -28.44 -3.75 3.64
CA GLU A 105 -28.35 -4.02 2.21
C GLU A 105 -26.96 -3.67 1.71
N VAL A 106 -26.35 -4.59 0.96
CA VAL A 106 -24.99 -4.41 0.44
C VAL A 106 -25.02 -3.94 -1.01
N SER A 107 -24.15 -3.02 -1.34
CA SER A 107 -23.93 -2.61 -2.73
C SER A 107 -23.02 -3.66 -3.41
N GLY A 108 -23.60 -4.38 -4.39
CA GLY A 108 -22.83 -5.30 -5.23
C GLY A 108 -21.68 -4.62 -5.95
N PRO A 109 -21.89 -3.46 -6.59
CA PRO A 109 -20.79 -2.68 -7.21
C PRO A 109 -19.67 -2.30 -6.24
N TYR A 110 -19.97 -1.95 -5.00
CA TYR A 110 -18.92 -1.63 -4.02
C TYR A 110 -18.07 -2.87 -3.67
N LEU A 111 -18.72 -4.01 -3.40
CA LEU A 111 -18.01 -5.27 -3.15
C LEU A 111 -17.21 -5.73 -4.36
N PHE A 112 -17.76 -5.58 -5.59
CA PHE A 112 -17.04 -5.83 -6.83
C PHE A 112 -15.71 -5.07 -6.87
N LEU A 113 -15.74 -3.77 -6.57
CA LEU A 113 -14.54 -2.91 -6.61
C LEU A 113 -13.51 -3.29 -5.54
N LEU A 114 -13.93 -3.70 -4.33
CA LEU A 114 -13.02 -4.17 -3.29
C LEU A 114 -12.28 -5.44 -3.73
N PHE A 115 -12.99 -6.42 -4.27
CA PHE A 115 -12.37 -7.66 -4.76
C PHE A 115 -11.53 -7.43 -6.02
N LEU A 116 -11.98 -6.57 -6.94
CA LEU A 116 -11.23 -6.22 -8.14
C LEU A 116 -9.91 -5.55 -7.80
N GLY A 117 -9.90 -4.58 -6.87
CA GLY A 117 -8.68 -3.95 -6.39
C GLY A 117 -7.73 -4.95 -5.72
N THR A 118 -8.26 -5.88 -4.91
CA THR A 118 -7.46 -6.94 -4.29
C THR A 118 -6.84 -7.87 -5.35
N ALA A 119 -7.60 -8.26 -6.37
CA ALA A 119 -7.07 -9.04 -7.49
C ALA A 119 -5.94 -8.31 -8.22
N ALA A 120 -6.15 -7.02 -8.48
CA ALA A 120 -5.20 -6.19 -9.20
C ALA A 120 -3.86 -6.05 -8.46
N VAL A 121 -3.87 -5.71 -7.16
CA VAL A 121 -2.61 -5.61 -6.39
C VAL A 121 -1.92 -6.96 -6.22
N THR A 122 -2.67 -8.05 -6.12
CA THR A 122 -2.11 -9.41 -6.07
C THR A 122 -1.39 -9.76 -7.37
N ALA A 123 -2.00 -9.45 -8.53
CA ALA A 123 -1.39 -9.66 -9.83
C ALA A 123 -0.13 -8.81 -10.03
N MET A 124 -0.15 -7.52 -9.58
CA MET A 124 1.01 -6.63 -9.63
C MET A 124 2.19 -7.16 -8.79
N LEU A 125 1.93 -7.78 -7.63
CA LEU A 125 2.96 -8.37 -6.79
C LEU A 125 3.59 -9.63 -7.39
N LEU A 126 2.81 -10.43 -8.10
CA LEU A 126 3.23 -11.74 -8.60
C LEU A 126 3.96 -11.66 -9.94
N THR A 127 3.69 -10.65 -10.76
CA THR A 127 4.13 -10.63 -12.15
C THR A 127 5.59 -10.23 -12.31
N ASP A 128 6.29 -10.92 -13.22
CA ASP A 128 7.60 -10.55 -13.75
C ASP A 128 7.51 -9.87 -15.13
N ASP A 129 6.33 -9.43 -15.55
CA ASP A 129 6.09 -8.73 -16.81
C ASP A 129 5.65 -7.29 -16.54
N ILE A 130 6.42 -6.31 -17.07
CA ILE A 130 6.18 -4.88 -16.79
C ILE A 130 4.90 -4.36 -17.47
N PHE A 131 4.52 -4.91 -18.63
CA PHE A 131 3.27 -4.52 -19.30
C PHE A 131 2.06 -5.11 -18.59
N HIS A 132 2.13 -6.37 -18.16
CA HIS A 132 1.09 -6.99 -17.35
C HIS A 132 0.91 -6.26 -16.00
N MET A 133 2.00 -5.88 -15.35
CA MET A 133 1.97 -5.02 -14.15
C MET A 133 1.23 -3.71 -14.44
N PHE A 134 1.53 -3.04 -15.55
CA PHE A 134 0.87 -1.81 -15.97
C PHE A 134 -0.64 -2.01 -16.18
N VAL A 135 -1.08 -3.09 -16.83
CA VAL A 135 -2.51 -3.38 -17.05
C VAL A 135 -3.25 -3.52 -15.72
N PHE A 136 -2.67 -4.26 -14.75
CA PHE A 136 -3.29 -4.38 -13.43
C PHE A 136 -3.22 -3.10 -12.60
N PHE A 137 -2.21 -2.27 -12.81
CA PHE A 137 -2.16 -0.93 -12.23
C PHE A 137 -3.32 -0.05 -12.73
N GLU A 138 -3.67 -0.10 -14.01
CA GLU A 138 -4.85 0.60 -14.56
C GLU A 138 -6.16 0.08 -13.97
N ILE A 139 -6.31 -1.25 -13.88
CA ILE A 139 -7.48 -1.87 -13.24
C ILE A 139 -7.59 -1.42 -11.78
N LEU A 140 -6.46 -1.36 -11.07
CA LEU A 140 -6.40 -0.88 -9.69
C LEU A 140 -6.82 0.59 -9.59
N ALA A 141 -6.32 1.46 -10.47
CA ALA A 141 -6.67 2.89 -10.48
C ALA A 141 -8.19 3.08 -10.66
N LEU A 142 -8.80 2.34 -11.59
CA LEU A 142 -10.26 2.37 -11.79
C LEU A 142 -11.02 1.84 -10.57
N ALA A 143 -10.54 0.77 -9.93
CA ALA A 143 -11.14 0.26 -8.70
C ALA A 143 -11.07 1.29 -7.56
N GLN A 144 -9.93 1.97 -7.38
CA GLN A 144 -9.77 3.03 -6.39
C GLN A 144 -10.71 4.22 -6.65
N VAL A 145 -10.82 4.68 -7.91
CA VAL A 145 -11.80 5.72 -8.31
C VAL A 145 -13.21 5.29 -7.92
N GLY A 146 -13.59 4.06 -8.27
CA GLY A 146 -14.92 3.52 -7.99
C GLY A 146 -15.22 3.41 -6.49
N ILE A 147 -14.27 2.94 -5.68
CA ILE A 147 -14.41 2.84 -4.21
C ILE A 147 -14.67 4.23 -3.60
N VAL A 148 -13.96 5.27 -4.06
CA VAL A 148 -14.17 6.65 -3.59
C VAL A 148 -15.51 7.19 -4.08
N ALA A 149 -15.87 6.98 -5.36
CA ALA A 149 -17.12 7.43 -5.93
C ALA A 149 -18.35 6.77 -5.28
N ALA A 150 -18.23 5.51 -4.86
CA ALA A 150 -19.29 4.78 -4.16
C ALA A 150 -19.44 5.17 -2.69
N SER A 151 -18.60 6.07 -2.17
CA SER A 151 -18.70 6.57 -0.80
C SER A 151 -19.88 7.52 -0.63
N SER A 152 -20.55 7.47 0.52
CA SER A 152 -21.64 8.38 0.90
C SER A 152 -21.16 9.74 1.42
N ILE A 153 -19.85 9.99 1.42
CA ILE A 153 -19.25 11.23 1.94
C ILE A 153 -19.38 12.35 0.91
N ASP A 154 -19.73 13.54 1.37
CA ASP A 154 -19.85 14.73 0.53
C ASP A 154 -18.58 15.00 -0.27
N TYR A 155 -18.77 15.39 -1.54
CA TYR A 155 -17.69 15.64 -2.51
C TYR A 155 -16.83 14.41 -2.87
N SER A 156 -17.31 13.18 -2.59
CA SER A 156 -16.60 11.95 -2.98
C SER A 156 -16.47 11.80 -4.50
N TYR A 157 -17.52 12.09 -5.25
CA TYR A 157 -17.53 12.09 -6.72
C TYR A 157 -16.54 13.08 -7.32
N GLU A 158 -16.47 14.30 -6.77
CA GLU A 158 -15.54 15.33 -7.22
C GLU A 158 -14.10 14.87 -7.01
N MET A 159 -13.81 14.24 -5.86
CA MET A 159 -12.47 13.75 -5.55
C MET A 159 -12.12 12.53 -6.41
N ALA A 160 -13.07 11.63 -6.65
CA ALA A 160 -12.91 10.50 -7.57
C ALA A 160 -12.61 10.98 -8.99
N LEU A 161 -13.31 12.01 -9.47
CA LEU A 161 -13.07 12.61 -10.78
C LEU A 161 -11.68 13.26 -10.87
N LYS A 162 -11.26 14.03 -9.85
CA LYS A 162 -9.92 14.61 -9.80
C LYS A 162 -8.83 13.53 -9.87
N TYR A 163 -9.01 12.44 -9.14
CA TYR A 163 -8.07 11.32 -9.15
C TYR A 163 -8.04 10.62 -10.52
N MET A 164 -9.19 10.41 -11.14
CA MET A 164 -9.30 9.83 -12.49
C MET A 164 -8.61 10.69 -13.56
N ILE A 165 -8.85 12.02 -13.55
CA ILE A 165 -8.23 12.94 -14.53
C ILE A 165 -6.72 12.93 -14.40
N LEU A 166 -6.17 12.95 -13.19
CA LEU A 166 -4.73 12.93 -13.00
C LEU A 166 -4.12 11.56 -13.33
N GLY A 167 -4.89 10.48 -13.10
CA GLY A 167 -4.53 9.14 -13.53
C GLY A 167 -4.39 9.03 -15.05
N SER A 168 -5.35 9.59 -15.76
CA SER A 168 -5.34 9.58 -17.24
C SER A 168 -4.17 10.38 -17.85
N ILE A 169 -3.39 11.09 -17.04
CA ILE A 169 -2.13 11.72 -17.46
C ILE A 169 -0.93 10.85 -17.03
N GLY A 170 -0.91 10.42 -15.77
CA GLY A 170 0.24 9.72 -15.20
C GLY A 170 0.49 8.34 -15.79
N SER A 171 -0.56 7.56 -16.01
CA SER A 171 -0.42 6.19 -16.48
C SER A 171 -0.03 6.06 -17.95
N PRO A 172 -0.54 6.85 -18.93
CA PRO A 172 -0.06 6.79 -20.30
C PRO A 172 1.41 7.20 -20.44
N ILE A 173 1.89 8.11 -19.59
CA ILE A 173 3.31 8.49 -19.55
C ILE A 173 4.15 7.27 -19.16
N MET A 174 3.74 6.49 -18.15
CA MET A 174 4.42 5.24 -17.77
C MET A 174 4.40 4.23 -18.92
N LEU A 175 3.25 4.06 -19.59
CA LEU A 175 3.12 3.15 -20.74
C LEU A 175 4.08 3.51 -21.87
N LEU A 176 4.24 4.80 -22.17
CA LEU A 176 5.20 5.26 -23.15
C LEU A 176 6.64 4.88 -22.76
N GLY A 177 7.00 4.99 -21.50
CA GLY A 177 8.29 4.53 -20.98
C GLY A 177 8.50 3.03 -21.14
N ILE A 178 7.47 2.22 -20.90
CA ILE A 178 7.48 0.77 -21.14
C ILE A 178 7.65 0.48 -22.64
N GLY A 179 6.99 1.26 -23.51
CA GLY A 179 7.16 1.16 -24.97
C GLY A 179 8.59 1.41 -25.43
N PHE A 180 9.31 2.36 -24.81
CA PHE A 180 10.74 2.57 -25.10
C PHE A 180 11.61 1.39 -24.63
N LEU A 181 11.32 0.79 -23.46
CA LEU A 181 12.03 -0.42 -23.03
C LEU A 181 11.80 -1.57 -24.01
N LEU A 182 10.56 -1.80 -24.42
CA LEU A 182 10.22 -2.81 -25.42
C LEU A 182 10.97 -2.58 -26.74
N ALA A 183 11.04 -1.34 -27.20
CA ALA A 183 11.76 -1.00 -28.43
C ALA A 183 13.28 -1.24 -28.33
N LEU A 184 13.86 -1.10 -27.13
CA LEU A 184 15.30 -1.33 -26.89
C LEU A 184 15.66 -2.80 -26.68
N THR A 185 14.78 -3.58 -26.02
CA THR A 185 15.10 -4.93 -25.56
C THR A 185 14.35 -6.04 -26.29
N GLY A 186 13.27 -5.69 -26.99
CA GLY A 186 12.38 -6.67 -27.63
C GLY A 186 11.53 -7.50 -26.65
N SER A 187 11.59 -7.25 -25.35
CA SER A 187 10.85 -7.97 -24.31
C SER A 187 10.13 -7.03 -23.35
N VAL A 188 9.05 -7.52 -22.74
CA VAL A 188 8.35 -6.90 -21.60
C VAL A 188 8.57 -7.69 -20.30
N ASN A 189 9.24 -8.83 -20.37
CA ASN A 189 9.61 -9.59 -19.18
C ASN A 189 10.80 -8.92 -18.47
N VAL A 190 10.63 -8.64 -17.17
CA VAL A 190 11.62 -7.93 -16.35
C VAL A 190 12.96 -8.65 -16.27
N THR A 191 12.94 -10.00 -16.24
CA THR A 191 14.16 -10.81 -16.20
C THR A 191 14.96 -10.69 -17.51
N ASP A 192 14.26 -10.71 -18.66
CA ASP A 192 14.88 -10.56 -19.98
C ASP A 192 15.45 -9.14 -20.14
N ILE A 193 14.68 -8.11 -19.74
CA ILE A 193 15.12 -6.71 -19.80
C ILE A 193 16.36 -6.50 -18.93
N ALA A 194 16.32 -6.98 -17.67
CA ALA A 194 17.46 -6.89 -16.76
C ALA A 194 18.69 -7.61 -17.31
N ALA A 195 18.53 -8.83 -17.85
CA ALA A 195 19.61 -9.56 -18.49
C ALA A 195 20.21 -8.83 -19.70
N ALA A 196 19.37 -8.22 -20.54
CA ALA A 196 19.83 -7.41 -21.69
C ALA A 196 20.64 -6.18 -21.22
N VAL A 197 20.23 -5.53 -20.14
CA VAL A 197 20.97 -4.40 -19.54
C VAL A 197 22.30 -4.86 -18.93
N HIS A 198 22.29 -5.90 -18.10
CA HIS A 198 23.48 -6.38 -17.41
C HIS A 198 24.53 -7.00 -18.35
N ASN A 199 24.09 -7.64 -19.43
CA ASN A 199 24.98 -8.20 -20.46
C ASN A 199 25.49 -7.14 -21.44
N GLY A 200 25.16 -5.85 -21.24
CA GLY A 200 25.63 -4.77 -22.10
C GLY A 200 25.02 -4.73 -23.50
N LEU A 201 23.91 -5.46 -23.73
CA LEU A 201 23.16 -5.42 -25.01
C LEU A 201 22.43 -4.10 -25.20
N VAL A 202 22.14 -3.39 -24.12
CA VAL A 202 21.49 -2.08 -24.08
C VAL A 202 22.49 -1.04 -23.60
N ASN A 203 22.65 0.04 -24.37
CA ASN A 203 23.46 1.17 -23.91
C ASN A 203 22.68 1.97 -22.85
N VAL A 204 23.07 1.82 -21.57
CA VAL A 204 22.42 2.48 -20.42
C VAL A 204 22.54 4.01 -20.42
N THR A 205 23.49 4.56 -21.18
CA THR A 205 23.65 6.03 -21.34
C THR A 205 22.88 6.57 -22.53
N SER A 206 22.20 5.72 -23.29
CA SER A 206 21.42 6.18 -24.45
C SER A 206 20.27 7.08 -24.01
N PRO A 207 19.95 8.15 -24.76
CA PRO A 207 18.82 9.03 -24.44
C PRO A 207 17.48 8.29 -24.33
N VAL A 208 17.28 7.22 -25.11
CA VAL A 208 16.05 6.42 -25.10
C VAL A 208 15.92 5.63 -23.80
N PHE A 209 17.03 5.05 -23.30
CA PHE A 209 17.01 4.33 -22.00
C PHE A 209 16.78 5.28 -20.82
N LEU A 210 17.44 6.44 -20.83
CA LEU A 210 17.22 7.48 -19.81
C LEU A 210 15.80 8.06 -19.87
N MET A 211 15.23 8.22 -21.06
CA MET A 211 13.85 8.65 -21.24
C MET A 211 12.86 7.60 -20.72
N SER A 212 13.11 6.29 -20.93
CA SER A 212 12.29 5.23 -20.38
C SER A 212 12.28 5.29 -18.84
N LEU A 213 13.43 5.49 -18.21
CA LEU A 213 13.53 5.69 -16.76
C LEU A 213 12.69 6.90 -16.31
N ALA A 214 12.87 8.06 -16.94
CA ALA A 214 12.17 9.27 -16.52
C ALA A 214 10.64 9.13 -16.61
N LEU A 215 10.13 8.51 -17.67
CA LEU A 215 8.70 8.34 -17.91
C LEU A 215 8.09 7.29 -16.94
N ILE A 216 8.75 6.15 -16.70
CA ILE A 216 8.28 5.13 -15.76
C ILE A 216 8.36 5.68 -14.34
N PHE A 217 9.43 6.41 -14.01
CA PHE A 217 9.59 7.06 -12.70
C PHE A 217 8.49 8.08 -12.42
N PHE A 218 8.10 8.88 -13.41
CA PHE A 218 6.97 9.80 -13.28
C PHE A 218 5.66 9.06 -12.98
N GLY A 219 5.40 7.96 -13.70
CA GLY A 219 4.24 7.11 -13.44
C GLY A 219 4.29 6.47 -12.03
N TRP A 220 5.47 6.09 -11.57
CA TRP A 220 5.66 5.58 -10.21
C TRP A 220 5.37 6.64 -9.13
N LEU A 221 5.80 7.90 -9.32
CA LEU A 221 5.45 9.00 -8.42
C LEU A 221 3.94 9.18 -8.32
N TYR A 222 3.22 9.07 -9.45
CA TYR A 222 1.77 9.13 -9.46
C TYR A 222 1.15 7.94 -8.71
N ALA A 223 1.58 6.72 -9.03
CA ALA A 223 1.06 5.48 -8.43
C ALA A 223 1.22 5.46 -6.91
N SER A 224 2.40 5.83 -6.43
CA SER A 224 2.74 5.90 -5.01
C SER A 224 2.11 7.09 -4.29
N GLY A 225 1.74 8.16 -5.01
CA GLY A 225 1.30 9.41 -4.40
C GLY A 225 2.41 10.17 -3.68
N LEU A 226 3.63 9.98 -4.13
CA LEU A 226 4.75 10.81 -3.71
C LEU A 226 4.64 12.20 -4.33
N PRO A 227 5.32 13.22 -3.80
CA PRO A 227 5.32 14.54 -4.41
C PRO A 227 5.70 14.47 -5.91
N PRO A 228 4.97 15.18 -6.79
CA PRO A 228 3.97 16.21 -6.53
C PRO A 228 2.52 15.73 -6.30
N PHE A 229 2.24 14.43 -6.36
CA PHE A 229 0.88 13.86 -6.33
C PHE A 229 0.32 13.59 -4.92
N HIS A 230 1.05 13.94 -3.86
CA HIS A 230 0.74 13.63 -2.45
C HIS A 230 -0.61 14.19 -1.96
N THR A 231 -1.03 15.36 -2.45
CA THR A 231 -2.30 15.99 -2.04
C THR A 231 -3.53 15.24 -2.53
N ILE A 232 -3.40 14.51 -3.64
CA ILE A 232 -4.49 13.75 -4.25
C ILE A 232 -4.75 12.49 -3.42
N LYS A 233 -3.70 11.78 -3.02
CA LYS A 233 -3.83 10.58 -2.19
C LYS A 233 -4.46 10.89 -0.84
N SER A 234 -4.00 11.94 -0.14
CA SER A 234 -4.63 12.37 1.10
C SER A 234 -6.11 12.78 0.90
N GLY A 235 -6.43 13.35 -0.27
CA GLY A 235 -7.79 13.71 -0.66
C GLY A 235 -8.70 12.49 -0.82
N ILE A 236 -8.28 11.46 -1.58
CA ILE A 236 -9.11 10.26 -1.80
C ILE A 236 -9.35 9.49 -0.50
N TYR A 237 -8.34 9.39 0.39
CA TYR A 237 -8.51 8.72 1.68
C TYR A 237 -9.51 9.46 2.58
N SER A 238 -9.55 10.79 2.55
CA SER A 238 -10.49 11.59 3.35
C SER A 238 -11.93 11.51 2.83
N LYS A 239 -12.13 11.15 1.56
CA LYS A 239 -13.44 11.09 0.89
C LYS A 239 -13.95 9.67 0.63
N ALA A 240 -13.16 8.65 0.95
CA ALA A 240 -13.59 7.27 1.00
C ALA A 240 -14.23 6.94 2.36
N GLU A 241 -15.15 5.96 2.38
CA GLU A 241 -15.59 5.36 3.66
C GLU A 241 -14.34 4.88 4.43
N PRO A 242 -14.28 5.05 5.77
CA PRO A 242 -13.06 4.78 6.54
C PRO A 242 -12.50 3.38 6.36
N HIS A 243 -13.35 2.36 6.29
CA HIS A 243 -12.93 0.99 6.01
C HIS A 243 -12.41 0.82 4.57
N GLY A 244 -13.00 1.53 3.59
CA GLY A 244 -12.48 1.61 2.23
C GLY A 244 -11.13 2.33 2.16
N ALA A 245 -10.95 3.43 2.91
CA ALA A 245 -9.70 4.18 2.97
C ALA A 245 -8.53 3.31 3.47
N ALA A 246 -8.78 2.43 4.45
CA ALA A 246 -7.80 1.46 4.94
C ALA A 246 -7.27 0.55 3.80
N LEU A 247 -8.17 0.07 2.93
CA LEU A 247 -7.80 -0.78 1.82
C LEU A 247 -7.13 0.02 0.68
N LEU A 248 -7.63 1.24 0.38
CA LEU A 248 -7.02 2.13 -0.62
C LEU A 248 -5.57 2.46 -0.30
N GLN A 249 -5.22 2.65 0.99
CA GLN A 249 -3.84 2.89 1.40
C GLN A 249 -2.97 1.65 1.19
N SER A 250 -3.45 0.47 1.55
CA SER A 250 -2.72 -0.78 1.30
C SER A 250 -2.46 -1.00 -0.20
N PHE A 251 -3.43 -0.71 -1.05
CA PHE A 251 -3.29 -0.74 -2.51
C PHE A 251 -2.21 0.22 -3.01
N THR A 252 -2.12 1.42 -2.43
CA THR A 252 -1.09 2.40 -2.77
C THR A 252 0.30 1.92 -2.37
N VAL A 253 0.48 1.38 -1.16
CA VAL A 253 1.77 0.83 -0.69
C VAL A 253 2.23 -0.29 -1.62
N ILE A 254 1.32 -1.22 -1.96
CA ILE A 254 1.68 -2.36 -2.81
C ILE A 254 2.01 -1.93 -4.24
N SER A 255 1.23 -1.02 -4.83
CA SER A 255 1.57 -0.50 -6.17
C SER A 255 2.92 0.20 -6.17
N MET A 256 3.23 0.97 -5.10
CA MET A 256 4.53 1.60 -4.93
C MET A 256 5.68 0.59 -4.94
N ILE A 257 5.60 -0.45 -4.09
CA ILE A 257 6.69 -1.44 -3.98
C ILE A 257 6.79 -2.32 -5.23
N SER A 258 5.67 -2.73 -5.83
CA SER A 258 5.69 -3.55 -7.04
C SER A 258 6.39 -2.84 -8.20
N ILE A 259 6.05 -1.58 -8.46
CA ILE A 259 6.65 -0.82 -9.56
C ILE A 259 8.12 -0.53 -9.27
N VAL A 260 8.47 -0.07 -8.05
CA VAL A 260 9.86 0.29 -7.73
C VAL A 260 10.80 -0.90 -7.69
N LEU A 261 10.33 -2.10 -7.27
CA LEU A 261 11.14 -3.31 -7.32
C LEU A 261 11.44 -3.75 -8.76
N ILE A 262 10.46 -3.62 -9.67
CA ILE A 262 10.69 -3.84 -11.11
C ILE A 262 11.71 -2.82 -11.64
N MET A 263 11.52 -1.54 -11.33
CA MET A 263 12.47 -0.49 -11.73
C MET A 263 13.87 -0.75 -11.18
N PHE A 264 13.99 -1.22 -9.94
CA PHE A 264 15.27 -1.52 -9.31
C PHE A 264 16.02 -2.62 -10.07
N ARG A 265 15.34 -3.70 -10.47
CA ARG A 265 15.94 -4.78 -11.28
C ARG A 265 16.45 -4.30 -12.66
N ILE A 266 15.85 -3.25 -13.23
CA ILE A 266 16.19 -2.73 -14.57
C ILE A 266 17.24 -1.61 -14.50
N TYR A 267 17.11 -0.69 -13.52
CA TYR A 267 17.83 0.58 -13.50
C TYR A 267 18.85 0.71 -12.36
N SER A 268 19.08 -0.32 -11.55
CA SER A 268 20.04 -0.28 -10.43
C SER A 268 21.47 0.04 -10.85
N SER A 269 21.83 -0.22 -12.11
CA SER A 269 23.13 0.17 -12.69
C SER A 269 23.32 1.69 -12.88
N LEU A 270 22.24 2.48 -12.76
CA LEU A 270 22.24 3.93 -12.88
C LEU A 270 22.22 4.62 -11.51
N PRO A 271 23.30 5.25 -11.03
CA PRO A 271 23.31 5.94 -9.74
C PRO A 271 22.23 7.03 -9.62
N ILE A 272 21.83 7.65 -10.74
CA ILE A 272 20.77 8.66 -10.75
C ILE A 272 19.42 8.09 -10.29
N PHE A 273 19.14 6.81 -10.51
CA PHE A 273 17.90 6.18 -10.12
C PHE A 273 17.74 6.17 -8.59
N GLU A 274 18.76 5.75 -7.85
CA GLU A 274 18.76 5.74 -6.39
C GLU A 274 18.65 7.16 -5.82
N VAL A 275 19.39 8.10 -6.38
CA VAL A 275 19.34 9.53 -5.99
C VAL A 275 17.93 10.10 -6.16
N LEU A 276 17.24 9.79 -7.27
CA LEU A 276 15.87 10.25 -7.50
C LEU A 276 14.90 9.67 -6.46
N ILE A 277 15.00 8.37 -6.14
CA ILE A 277 14.14 7.74 -5.12
C ILE A 277 14.36 8.42 -3.77
N VAL A 278 15.61 8.58 -3.32
CA VAL A 278 15.94 9.23 -2.05
C VAL A 278 15.42 10.67 -2.01
N PHE A 279 15.63 11.44 -3.09
CA PHE A 279 15.18 12.83 -3.16
C PHE A 279 13.66 12.96 -2.97
N PHE A 280 12.85 12.20 -3.73
CA PHE A 280 11.40 12.26 -3.61
C PHE A 280 10.89 11.66 -2.29
N SER A 281 11.62 10.72 -1.69
CA SER A 281 11.35 10.17 -0.37
C SER A 281 11.52 11.23 0.73
N ILE A 282 12.61 12.00 0.69
CA ILE A 282 12.83 13.12 1.60
C ILE A 282 11.71 14.15 1.49
N LEU A 283 11.34 14.53 0.25
CA LEU A 283 10.23 15.46 0.02
C LEU A 283 8.92 14.93 0.60
N ALA A 284 8.63 13.62 0.43
CA ALA A 284 7.43 13.00 0.97
C ALA A 284 7.41 13.01 2.50
N MET A 285 8.53 12.67 3.15
CA MET A 285 8.66 12.68 4.60
C MET A 285 8.39 14.08 5.17
N VAL A 286 9.05 15.10 4.62
CA VAL A 286 8.94 16.48 5.11
C VAL A 286 7.57 17.08 4.82
N LEU A 287 7.08 16.98 3.58
CA LEU A 287 5.78 17.52 3.18
C LEU A 287 4.62 16.78 3.87
N GLY A 288 4.72 15.45 4.00
CA GLY A 288 3.69 14.65 4.64
C GLY A 288 3.43 15.10 6.08
N VAL A 289 4.46 15.16 6.91
CA VAL A 289 4.30 15.57 8.31
C VAL A 289 3.95 17.06 8.45
N SER A 290 4.55 17.94 7.62
CA SER A 290 4.29 19.39 7.68
C SER A 290 2.84 19.72 7.32
N LEU A 291 2.29 19.07 6.30
CA LEU A 291 0.90 19.25 5.89
C LEU A 291 -0.07 18.62 6.90
N ALA A 292 0.29 17.49 7.49
CA ALA A 292 -0.52 16.86 8.54
C ALA A 292 -0.69 17.76 9.77
N LEU A 293 0.34 18.51 10.17
CA LEU A 293 0.31 19.46 11.30
C LEU A 293 -0.78 20.54 11.14
N THR A 294 -1.11 20.92 9.91
CA THR A 294 -2.07 21.98 9.58
C THR A 294 -3.51 21.49 9.43
N GLN A 295 -3.72 20.17 9.37
CA GLN A 295 -5.06 19.62 9.16
C GLN A 295 -5.90 19.65 10.43
N THR A 296 -7.20 19.90 10.24
CA THR A 296 -8.23 19.78 11.27
C THR A 296 -9.16 18.60 11.04
N ASP A 297 -9.32 18.15 9.79
CA ASP A 297 -9.94 16.85 9.46
C ASP A 297 -8.92 15.75 9.70
N PHE A 298 -9.19 14.90 10.70
CA PHE A 298 -8.26 13.81 11.07
C PHE A 298 -8.09 12.75 9.97
N ARG A 299 -9.07 12.53 9.08
CA ARG A 299 -8.95 11.59 7.95
C ARG A 299 -7.90 12.09 6.95
N ARG A 300 -7.94 13.41 6.66
CA ARG A 300 -6.96 14.04 5.79
C ARG A 300 -5.58 14.12 6.43
N MET A 301 -5.55 14.34 7.75
CA MET A 301 -4.31 14.32 8.53
C MET A 301 -3.61 12.95 8.42
N ILE A 302 -4.34 11.83 8.63
CA ILE A 302 -3.76 10.49 8.45
C ILE A 302 -3.28 10.29 7.02
N GLY A 303 -4.06 10.75 6.03
CA GLY A 303 -3.65 10.67 4.63
C GLY A 303 -2.31 11.36 4.34
N PHE A 304 -2.03 12.51 4.96
CA PHE A 304 -0.73 13.17 4.85
C PHE A 304 0.37 12.46 5.65
N LEU A 305 0.07 11.95 6.85
CA LEU A 305 1.02 11.12 7.60
C LEU A 305 1.40 9.87 6.81
N ALA A 306 0.43 9.21 6.18
CA ALA A 306 0.68 8.06 5.31
C ALA A 306 1.61 8.40 4.12
N VAL A 307 1.49 9.60 3.52
CA VAL A 307 2.46 10.08 2.51
C VAL A 307 3.88 10.18 3.10
N GLY A 308 4.01 10.67 4.33
CA GLY A 308 5.30 10.69 5.03
C GLY A 308 5.89 9.29 5.23
N GLU A 309 5.05 8.33 5.59
CA GLU A 309 5.46 6.92 5.78
C GLU A 309 5.87 6.25 4.45
N LEU A 310 5.21 6.60 3.32
CA LEU A 310 5.67 6.19 1.99
C LEU A 310 7.09 6.72 1.68
N GLY A 311 7.42 7.92 2.18
CA GLY A 311 8.77 8.45 2.11
C GLY A 311 9.80 7.59 2.86
N PHE A 312 9.47 7.05 4.04
CA PHE A 312 10.35 6.10 4.75
C PHE A 312 10.57 4.81 3.95
N ILE A 313 9.52 4.30 3.30
CA ILE A 313 9.63 3.12 2.42
C ILE A 313 10.59 3.40 1.26
N GLY A 314 10.37 4.52 0.56
CA GLY A 314 11.21 4.92 -0.56
C GLY A 314 12.66 5.19 -0.14
N LEU A 315 12.90 5.78 1.03
CA LEU A 315 14.25 5.98 1.57
C LEU A 315 15.00 4.65 1.71
N GLY A 316 14.36 3.63 2.30
CA GLY A 316 14.96 2.30 2.45
C GLY A 316 15.34 1.68 1.11
N ILE A 317 14.44 1.76 0.11
CA ILE A 317 14.70 1.20 -1.23
C ILE A 317 15.78 2.00 -1.96
N GLY A 318 15.74 3.33 -1.88
CA GLY A 318 16.67 4.22 -2.58
C GLY A 318 18.10 4.22 -2.03
N LEU A 319 18.34 3.71 -0.81
CA LEU A 319 19.69 3.48 -0.28
C LEU A 319 20.39 2.27 -0.92
N GLY A 320 19.70 1.41 -1.67
CA GLY A 320 20.26 0.39 -2.54
C GLY A 320 20.89 -0.83 -1.85
N THR A 321 21.16 -0.81 -0.54
CA THR A 321 21.77 -1.95 0.14
C THR A 321 20.73 -2.98 0.59
N GLN A 322 21.13 -4.25 0.69
CA GLN A 322 20.24 -5.34 1.13
C GLN A 322 19.55 -5.02 2.46
N PHE A 323 20.29 -4.49 3.43
CA PHE A 323 19.75 -4.13 4.74
C PHE A 323 18.75 -2.96 4.64
N ALA A 324 19.05 -1.94 3.83
CA ALA A 324 18.20 -0.78 3.65
C ALA A 324 16.89 -1.13 2.93
N ILE A 325 16.96 -1.91 1.83
CA ILE A 325 15.78 -2.37 1.10
C ILE A 325 14.91 -3.26 2.01
N THR A 326 15.52 -4.15 2.80
CA THR A 326 14.81 -4.97 3.80
C THR A 326 14.06 -4.10 4.80
N ALA A 327 14.72 -3.04 5.32
CA ALA A 327 14.11 -2.09 6.24
C ALA A 327 12.92 -1.33 5.58
N GLY A 328 13.07 -0.89 4.33
CA GLY A 328 12.01 -0.23 3.56
C GLY A 328 10.80 -1.14 3.29
N LEU A 329 11.02 -2.40 2.92
CA LEU A 329 9.95 -3.37 2.72
C LEU A 329 9.26 -3.77 4.04
N PHE A 330 10.02 -3.87 5.14
CA PHE A 330 9.43 -4.09 6.45
C PHE A 330 8.61 -2.88 6.92
N GLN A 331 9.08 -1.65 6.62
CA GLN A 331 8.29 -0.42 6.82
C GLN A 331 6.99 -0.45 6.01
N ALA A 332 7.00 -0.93 4.76
CA ALA A 332 5.80 -1.04 3.93
C ALA A 332 4.76 -1.98 4.55
N LEU A 333 5.18 -3.11 5.11
CA LEU A 333 4.30 -4.04 5.80
C LEU A 333 3.67 -3.39 7.04
N ASN A 334 4.48 -2.70 7.86
CA ASN A 334 4.02 -1.99 9.04
C ASN A 334 3.04 -0.87 8.70
N GLU A 335 3.33 -0.11 7.64
CA GLU A 335 2.47 0.99 7.17
C GLU A 335 1.07 0.49 6.82
N ILE A 336 0.95 -0.62 6.08
CA ILE A 336 -0.34 -1.23 5.73
C ILE A 336 -1.18 -1.50 6.99
N MET A 337 -0.59 -2.10 8.03
CA MET A 337 -1.31 -2.49 9.23
C MET A 337 -1.66 -1.29 10.12
N ILE A 338 -0.70 -0.40 10.35
CA ILE A 338 -0.86 0.76 11.23
C ILE A 338 -1.88 1.73 10.66
N THR A 339 -1.77 2.05 9.39
CA THR A 339 -2.68 3.01 8.73
C THR A 339 -4.09 2.45 8.63
N ALA A 340 -4.24 1.13 8.38
CA ALA A 340 -5.54 0.48 8.40
C ALA A 340 -6.20 0.57 9.78
N LEU A 341 -5.46 0.30 10.86
CA LEU A 341 -5.96 0.45 12.23
C LEU A 341 -6.42 1.88 12.51
N LEU A 342 -5.64 2.89 12.07
CA LEU A 342 -5.98 4.29 12.27
C LEU A 342 -7.24 4.69 11.48
N PHE A 343 -7.36 4.34 10.19
CA PHE A 343 -8.55 4.65 9.39
C PHE A 343 -9.82 3.97 9.96
N ILE A 344 -9.75 2.69 10.34
CA ILE A 344 -10.89 1.98 10.95
C ILE A 344 -11.24 2.60 12.30
N GLY A 345 -10.26 2.93 13.14
CA GLY A 345 -10.48 3.52 14.44
C GLY A 345 -11.09 4.93 14.38
N PHE A 346 -10.60 5.77 13.48
CA PHE A 346 -11.24 7.06 13.25
C PHE A 346 -12.62 6.93 12.60
N GLY A 347 -12.82 5.91 11.76
CA GLY A 347 -14.14 5.56 11.26
C GLY A 347 -15.13 5.19 12.39
N ALA A 348 -14.63 4.53 13.43
CA ALA A 348 -15.41 4.23 14.62
C ALA A 348 -15.85 5.52 15.35
N ILE A 349 -14.95 6.52 15.43
CA ILE A 349 -15.27 7.84 16.00
C ILE A 349 -16.29 8.59 15.13
N VAL A 350 -16.14 8.60 13.80
CA VAL A 350 -17.15 9.22 12.90
C VAL A 350 -18.51 8.57 13.09
N ASN A 351 -18.59 7.25 13.20
CA ASN A 351 -19.87 6.57 13.44
C ASN A 351 -20.51 6.96 14.78
N ALA A 352 -19.69 7.24 15.80
CA ALA A 352 -20.17 7.63 17.12
C ALA A 352 -20.56 9.10 17.23
N THR A 353 -19.90 9.99 16.45
CA THR A 353 -20.02 11.44 16.65
C THR A 353 -20.61 12.19 15.44
N ASN A 354 -20.56 11.60 14.26
CA ASN A 354 -20.81 12.23 12.95
C ASN A 354 -19.93 13.47 12.68
N GLU A 355 -18.77 13.58 13.40
CA GLU A 355 -17.87 14.72 13.29
C GLU A 355 -16.47 14.26 12.86
N VAL A 356 -15.80 15.08 12.06
CA VAL A 356 -14.45 14.82 11.55
C VAL A 356 -13.46 15.92 11.92
N ASP A 357 -13.94 17.10 12.31
CA ASP A 357 -13.10 18.21 12.74
C ASP A 357 -12.66 18.01 14.20
N THR A 358 -11.37 17.82 14.41
CA THR A 358 -10.77 17.61 15.74
C THR A 358 -11.06 18.76 16.73
N ARG A 359 -11.35 19.98 16.23
CA ARG A 359 -11.69 21.14 17.05
C ARG A 359 -13.06 21.01 17.71
N LYS A 360 -13.96 20.23 17.10
CA LYS A 360 -15.33 20.02 17.59
C LYS A 360 -15.46 18.73 18.42
N LEU A 361 -14.39 17.94 18.54
CA LEU A 361 -14.34 16.71 19.32
C LEU A 361 -13.75 16.99 20.72
N GLY A 362 -14.06 16.13 21.68
CA GLY A 362 -13.50 16.17 23.05
C GLY A 362 -14.13 15.13 23.95
N GLY A 363 -13.42 14.72 25.00
CA GLY A 363 -13.93 13.84 26.08
C GLY A 363 -14.23 12.40 25.64
N LEU A 364 -13.84 11.98 24.44
CA LEU A 364 -14.24 10.69 23.88
C LEU A 364 -13.68 9.47 24.64
N LEU A 365 -12.64 9.65 25.44
CA LEU A 365 -12.07 8.54 26.23
C LEU A 365 -13.06 8.01 27.27
N ALA A 366 -13.91 8.87 27.81
CA ALA A 366 -14.93 8.46 28.79
C ALA A 366 -16.03 7.59 28.15
N TYR A 367 -16.36 7.83 26.88
CA TYR A 367 -17.45 7.14 26.17
C TYR A 367 -16.96 5.93 25.37
N HIS A 368 -15.77 6.01 24.75
CA HIS A 368 -15.21 4.98 23.87
C HIS A 368 -13.76 4.61 24.23
N PRO A 369 -13.50 4.13 25.49
CA PRO A 369 -12.14 3.88 25.98
C PRO A 369 -11.39 2.82 25.14
N LYS A 370 -12.07 1.78 24.68
CA LYS A 370 -11.45 0.71 23.86
C LYS A 370 -10.90 1.28 22.54
N VAL A 371 -11.68 2.10 21.86
CA VAL A 371 -11.25 2.74 20.58
C VAL A 371 -10.13 3.72 20.86
N GLY A 372 -10.22 4.53 21.93
CA GLY A 372 -9.19 5.48 22.31
C GLY A 372 -7.84 4.81 22.58
N ILE A 373 -7.81 3.72 23.37
CA ILE A 373 -6.57 2.99 23.64
C ILE A 373 -5.98 2.36 22.38
N MET A 374 -6.79 1.73 21.52
CA MET A 374 -6.32 1.12 20.28
C MET A 374 -5.77 2.18 19.31
N LEU A 375 -6.43 3.34 19.19
CA LEU A 375 -5.94 4.46 18.39
C LEU A 375 -4.64 5.04 18.95
N LEU A 376 -4.55 5.19 20.30
CA LEU A 376 -3.32 5.68 20.93
C LEU A 376 -2.14 4.76 20.58
N ILE A 377 -2.30 3.45 20.74
CA ILE A 377 -1.23 2.49 20.43
C ILE A 377 -0.91 2.52 18.90
N GLY A 378 -1.92 2.59 18.03
CA GLY A 378 -1.72 2.70 16.58
C GLY A 378 -0.92 3.96 16.18
N GLY A 379 -1.26 5.11 16.76
CA GLY A 379 -0.51 6.35 16.51
C GLY A 379 0.90 6.35 17.10
N MET A 380 1.10 5.71 18.26
CA MET A 380 2.43 5.47 18.82
C MET A 380 3.25 4.55 17.90
N ALA A 381 2.62 3.53 17.29
CA ALA A 381 3.27 2.66 16.31
C ALA A 381 3.69 3.44 15.05
N MET A 382 2.81 4.29 14.50
CA MET A 382 3.14 5.16 13.36
C MET A 382 4.29 6.11 13.70
N ALA A 383 4.32 6.67 14.89
CA ALA A 383 5.41 7.54 15.35
C ALA A 383 6.74 6.81 15.62
N GLY A 384 6.73 5.48 15.68
CA GLY A 384 7.92 4.69 15.96
C GLY A 384 8.27 4.64 17.44
N VAL A 385 7.27 4.40 18.32
CA VAL A 385 7.49 4.25 19.77
C VAL A 385 7.74 2.79 20.14
N PRO A 386 8.80 2.46 20.91
CA PRO A 386 9.02 1.08 21.39
C PRO A 386 7.86 0.60 22.28
N PRO A 387 7.52 -0.69 22.30
CA PRO A 387 8.08 -1.84 21.58
C PRO A 387 7.33 -2.18 20.28
N LEU A 388 6.67 -1.21 19.64
CA LEU A 388 5.78 -1.42 18.51
C LEU A 388 6.54 -1.61 17.17
N SER A 389 5.89 -2.21 16.18
CA SER A 389 6.51 -2.60 14.92
C SER A 389 7.10 -1.42 14.11
N GLY A 390 6.45 -0.25 14.14
CA GLY A 390 6.96 0.96 13.50
C GLY A 390 8.28 1.47 14.09
N PHE A 391 8.57 1.18 15.36
CA PHE A 391 9.89 1.47 15.94
C PHE A 391 10.97 0.63 15.30
N GLN A 392 10.75 -0.67 15.14
CA GLN A 392 11.75 -1.60 14.60
C GLN A 392 12.12 -1.23 13.16
N SER A 393 11.14 -0.98 12.30
CA SER A 393 11.40 -0.60 10.91
C SER A 393 12.13 0.76 10.80
N LYS A 394 11.71 1.76 11.57
CA LYS A 394 12.37 3.08 11.56
C LYS A 394 13.78 3.02 12.14
N LEU A 395 14.01 2.21 13.18
CA LEU A 395 15.34 1.96 13.72
C LEU A 395 16.25 1.32 12.67
N MET A 396 15.77 0.31 11.94
CA MET A 396 16.52 -0.31 10.84
C MET A 396 16.85 0.71 9.73
N LEU A 397 15.93 1.62 9.39
CA LEU A 397 16.17 2.68 8.39
C LEU A 397 17.23 3.69 8.85
N VAL A 398 17.22 4.08 10.12
CA VAL A 398 18.24 4.94 10.72
C VAL A 398 19.61 4.25 10.68
N GLN A 399 19.68 2.98 11.06
CA GLN A 399 20.92 2.19 10.99
C GLN A 399 21.40 2.02 9.55
N ALA A 400 20.51 1.77 8.60
CA ALA A 400 20.83 1.65 7.18
C ALA A 400 21.41 2.96 6.63
N SER A 401 20.81 4.10 6.95
CA SER A 401 21.31 5.42 6.51
C SER A 401 22.69 5.71 7.07
N LEU A 402 22.95 5.36 8.34
CA LEU A 402 24.28 5.50 8.97
C LEU A 402 25.31 4.58 8.30
N SER A 403 24.96 3.33 8.04
CA SER A 403 25.87 2.35 7.42
C SER A 403 26.21 2.69 5.96
N CYS A 404 25.31 3.38 5.27
CA CYS A 404 25.55 3.91 3.92
C CYS A 404 26.36 5.24 3.91
N GLY A 405 26.72 5.79 5.08
CA GLY A 405 27.48 7.03 5.18
C GLY A 405 26.67 8.31 5.05
N PHE A 406 25.36 8.25 5.26
CA PHE A 406 24.45 9.41 5.20
C PHE A 406 23.81 9.73 6.56
N PRO A 407 24.55 10.22 7.56
CA PRO A 407 24.02 10.52 8.89
C PRO A 407 22.92 11.60 8.85
N GLU A 408 22.93 12.48 7.86
CA GLU A 408 21.92 13.52 7.68
C GLU A 408 20.50 12.90 7.44
N LEU A 409 20.43 11.80 6.69
CA LEU A 409 19.18 11.07 6.45
C LEU A 409 18.67 10.41 7.72
N SER A 410 19.58 9.90 8.57
CA SER A 410 19.23 9.35 9.89
C SER A 410 18.64 10.42 10.80
N ILE A 411 19.27 11.60 10.86
CA ILE A 411 18.76 12.75 11.64
C ILE A 411 17.39 13.17 11.13
N LEU A 412 17.23 13.28 9.81
CA LEU A 412 15.94 13.62 9.19
C LEU A 412 14.85 12.59 9.54
N ALA A 413 15.14 11.30 9.45
CA ALA A 413 14.22 10.22 9.79
C ALA A 413 13.75 10.32 11.25
N ILE A 414 14.65 10.61 12.19
CA ILE A 414 14.32 10.82 13.60
C ILE A 414 13.46 12.07 13.78
N MET A 415 13.82 13.19 13.16
CA MET A 415 13.06 14.44 13.26
C MET A 415 11.64 14.28 12.74
N VAL A 416 11.46 13.60 11.60
CA VAL A 416 10.13 13.32 11.02
C VAL A 416 9.32 12.40 11.94
N SER A 417 9.94 11.38 12.54
CA SER A 417 9.29 10.48 13.50
C SER A 417 8.80 11.25 14.75
N ILE A 418 9.63 12.14 15.29
CA ILE A 418 9.25 13.02 16.43
C ILE A 418 8.09 13.93 16.02
N ALA A 419 8.16 14.53 14.83
CA ALA A 419 7.09 15.41 14.34
C ALA A 419 5.78 14.63 14.13
N THR A 420 5.83 13.40 13.61
CA THR A 420 4.68 12.47 13.50
C THR A 420 4.06 12.21 14.87
N PHE A 421 4.90 11.95 15.89
CA PHE A 421 4.44 11.80 17.28
C PHE A 421 3.69 13.04 17.78
N VAL A 422 4.25 14.22 17.58
CA VAL A 422 3.64 15.50 18.01
C VAL A 422 2.29 15.73 17.33
N VAL A 423 2.21 15.48 15.99
CA VAL A 423 0.93 15.58 15.24
C VAL A 423 -0.12 14.67 15.86
N PHE A 424 0.25 13.42 16.10
CA PHE A 424 -0.68 12.42 16.59
C PHE A 424 -1.13 12.71 18.03
N ILE A 425 -0.21 13.01 18.95
CA ILE A 425 -0.54 13.32 20.35
C ILE A 425 -1.40 14.57 20.47
N LYS A 426 -1.11 15.62 19.69
CA LYS A 426 -1.95 16.83 19.63
C LYS A 426 -3.39 16.48 19.25
N THR A 427 -3.56 15.64 18.21
CA THR A 427 -4.87 15.23 17.71
C THR A 427 -5.58 14.32 18.71
N PHE A 428 -4.86 13.36 19.28
CA PHE A 428 -5.39 12.47 20.30
C PHE A 428 -5.86 13.25 21.54
N TYR A 429 -5.07 14.19 22.03
CA TYR A 429 -5.45 15.06 23.14
C TYR A 429 -6.73 15.84 22.82
N ALA A 430 -6.81 16.44 21.63
CA ALA A 430 -7.98 17.22 21.23
C ALA A 430 -9.27 16.39 21.19
N MET A 431 -9.19 15.14 20.74
CA MET A 431 -10.36 14.27 20.57
C MET A 431 -10.75 13.54 21.85
N PHE A 432 -9.77 13.03 22.62
CA PHE A 432 -10.03 12.09 23.70
C PHE A 432 -9.92 12.67 25.09
N LEU A 433 -9.01 13.64 25.32
CA LEU A 433 -8.67 14.11 26.65
C LEU A 433 -9.20 15.54 26.94
N ARG A 434 -9.37 16.38 25.92
CA ARG A 434 -9.96 17.71 26.10
C ARG A 434 -11.41 17.60 26.61
N PRO A 435 -11.92 18.54 27.43
CA PRO A 435 -13.33 18.54 27.82
C PRO A 435 -14.28 18.43 26.63
N LYS A 436 -15.36 17.66 26.83
CA LYS A 436 -16.40 17.46 25.80
C LYS A 436 -17.06 18.82 25.47
N PRO A 437 -17.15 19.24 24.19
CA PRO A 437 -17.94 20.38 23.76
C PRO A 437 -19.44 20.15 24.06
N ASN A 438 -20.16 21.21 24.43
CA ASN A 438 -21.58 21.14 24.78
C ASN A 438 -22.45 20.64 23.62
N ASP A 439 -22.08 20.99 22.39
CA ASP A 439 -22.81 20.66 21.16
C ASP A 439 -22.52 19.25 20.63
N LEU A 440 -21.61 18.51 21.26
CA LEU A 440 -21.23 17.18 20.82
C LEU A 440 -22.16 16.11 21.40
N GLU A 441 -22.96 15.48 20.56
CA GLU A 441 -23.82 14.34 20.94
C GLU A 441 -23.05 13.03 20.80
N VAL A 442 -22.73 12.39 21.91
CA VAL A 442 -22.02 11.08 21.97
C VAL A 442 -22.84 10.01 22.68
N GLU A 443 -23.78 10.42 23.54
CA GLU A 443 -24.54 9.52 24.40
C GLU A 443 -25.43 8.56 23.61
N GLY A 444 -25.33 7.25 23.90
CA GLY A 444 -26.16 6.22 23.29
C GLY A 444 -25.72 5.73 21.91
N LYS A 445 -24.65 6.28 21.31
CA LYS A 445 -24.12 5.80 20.04
C LYS A 445 -23.02 4.77 20.25
N GLU A 446 -23.31 3.53 19.93
CA GLU A 446 -22.34 2.43 20.05
C GLU A 446 -21.45 2.32 18.81
N VAL A 447 -20.17 2.04 19.03
CA VAL A 447 -19.25 1.67 17.96
C VAL A 447 -19.53 0.22 17.51
N PRO A 448 -19.65 -0.07 16.20
CA PRO A 448 -19.85 -1.42 15.70
C PRO A 448 -18.79 -2.40 16.21
N ARG A 449 -19.24 -3.53 16.78
CA ARG A 449 -18.33 -4.57 17.31
C ARG A 449 -17.37 -5.12 16.26
N SER A 450 -17.77 -5.12 14.99
CA SER A 450 -16.91 -5.52 13.88
C SER A 450 -15.69 -4.61 13.69
N MET A 451 -15.83 -3.30 13.92
CA MET A 451 -14.70 -2.36 13.88
C MET A 451 -13.74 -2.60 15.06
N ILE A 452 -14.27 -2.80 16.28
CA ILE A 452 -13.45 -3.10 17.47
C ILE A 452 -12.68 -4.41 17.26
N PHE A 453 -13.32 -5.44 16.70
CA PHE A 453 -12.68 -6.71 16.36
C PHE A 453 -11.54 -6.51 15.35
N ALA A 454 -11.80 -5.81 14.25
CA ALA A 454 -10.79 -5.54 13.22
C ALA A 454 -9.58 -4.76 13.77
N MET A 455 -9.84 -3.72 14.57
CA MET A 455 -8.79 -2.97 15.26
C MET A 455 -7.97 -3.86 16.20
N GLY A 456 -8.63 -4.77 16.93
CA GLY A 456 -7.97 -5.71 17.82
C GLY A 456 -7.04 -6.67 17.10
N VAL A 457 -7.49 -7.22 15.95
CA VAL A 457 -6.65 -8.10 15.10
C VAL A 457 -5.42 -7.35 14.60
N LEU A 458 -5.60 -6.14 14.03
CA LEU A 458 -4.50 -5.33 13.53
C LEU A 458 -3.52 -4.95 14.64
N LEU A 459 -4.02 -4.59 15.82
CA LEU A 459 -3.21 -4.25 16.98
C LEU A 459 -2.34 -5.41 17.44
N ILE A 460 -2.89 -6.63 17.50
CA ILE A 460 -2.13 -7.84 17.85
C ILE A 460 -0.99 -8.04 16.84
N ILE A 461 -1.24 -7.91 15.56
CA ILE A 461 -0.20 -8.05 14.52
C ILE A 461 0.90 -6.99 14.69
N ILE A 462 0.53 -5.72 14.92
CA ILE A 462 1.48 -4.62 15.16
C ILE A 462 2.39 -4.91 16.36
N ILE A 463 1.82 -5.44 17.45
CA ILE A 463 2.60 -5.79 18.63
C ILE A 463 3.51 -7.00 18.35
N LEU A 464 3.00 -8.04 17.69
CA LEU A 464 3.79 -9.24 17.39
C LEU A 464 4.95 -8.91 16.44
N LEU A 465 4.74 -8.11 15.40
CA LEU A 465 5.80 -7.66 14.49
C LEU A 465 6.83 -6.76 15.19
N GLY A 466 6.42 -6.03 16.23
CA GLY A 466 7.32 -5.22 17.05
C GLY A 466 8.20 -6.05 17.98
N LEU A 467 7.64 -7.12 18.56
CA LEU A 467 8.35 -8.00 19.50
C LEU A 467 9.21 -9.06 18.77
N PHE A 468 8.78 -9.52 17.60
CA PHE A 468 9.41 -10.59 16.83
C PHE A 468 9.68 -10.16 15.37
N PRO A 469 10.44 -9.08 15.12
CA PRO A 469 10.67 -8.57 13.76
C PRO A 469 11.39 -9.59 12.87
N ASP A 470 12.28 -10.39 13.43
CA ASP A 470 13.10 -11.37 12.70
C ASP A 470 12.28 -12.44 12.01
N ALA A 471 11.07 -12.74 12.51
CA ALA A 471 10.15 -13.68 11.87
C ALA A 471 9.78 -13.29 10.44
N VAL A 472 9.87 -12.01 10.11
CA VAL A 472 9.54 -11.47 8.78
C VAL A 472 10.76 -10.89 8.08
N THR A 473 11.61 -10.14 8.78
CA THR A 473 12.75 -9.46 8.17
C THR A 473 13.79 -10.42 7.60
N SER A 474 13.99 -11.59 8.21
CA SER A 474 14.88 -12.64 7.67
C SER A 474 14.42 -13.15 6.29
N GLY A 475 13.13 -13.42 6.13
CA GLY A 475 12.57 -13.85 4.85
C GLY A 475 12.60 -12.76 3.78
N ILE A 476 12.34 -11.50 4.15
CA ILE A 476 12.46 -10.35 3.25
C ILE A 476 13.93 -10.17 2.84
N SER A 477 14.88 -10.25 3.77
CA SER A 477 16.31 -10.12 3.49
C SER A 477 16.81 -11.19 2.50
N ASN A 478 16.34 -12.45 2.65
CA ASN A 478 16.68 -13.51 1.71
C ASN A 478 16.15 -13.22 0.30
N PHE A 479 14.93 -12.68 0.18
CA PHE A 479 14.39 -12.24 -1.09
C PHE A 479 15.23 -11.12 -1.72
N VAL A 480 15.57 -10.09 -0.93
CA VAL A 480 16.35 -8.95 -1.41
C VAL A 480 17.75 -9.39 -1.86
N GLY A 481 18.41 -10.29 -1.11
CA GLY A 481 19.70 -10.85 -1.52
C GLY A 481 19.66 -11.66 -2.81
N GLY A 482 18.48 -12.11 -3.24
CA GLY A 482 18.30 -12.80 -4.52
C GLY A 482 18.06 -11.87 -5.73
N ILE A 483 17.79 -10.58 -5.50
CA ILE A 483 17.55 -9.60 -6.58
C ILE A 483 18.68 -8.56 -6.72
N LEU A 484 19.58 -8.44 -5.73
CA LEU A 484 20.83 -7.67 -5.78
C LEU A 484 21.94 -8.50 -6.37
#